data_8a0b98ae64f4699751b7593255c405c5
#
_entry.id   8a0b98ae64f4699751b7593255c405c5
#
_cell.length_a   1.000
_cell.length_b   1.000
_cell.length_c   1.000
_cell.angle_alpha   90.00
_cell.angle_beta   90.00
_cell.angle_gamma   90.00
#
_symmetry.space_group_name_H-M   'P 1'
#
loop_
_entity.id
_entity.type
_entity.pdbx_description
1 polymer ?
#
loop_
_entity_poly.entity_id
_entity_poly.type
_entity_poly.pdbx_seq_one_letter_code
_entity_poly.pdbx_strand_id
1 'polypeptide(L)'
;DEKISRQIGGQADTSPNFPKAKWDKFTPKLGLRYQYTEDMMVFGTLSRGFRSGGFNGRVGGGLEEATQPYDPETVDNVEFGIKSEWLDNRVRLNASAFLMKFDEKQEELKLPNSGGATGQKTVVVNAAEATITGLEVELQAQVSDALYVRANVGLLDAEYDSFKYTGSDGNAVDLSDRDFRRAPDVTMNIDATYSWDLGGGEAWVRGSVRYLGKHFIDNENTTELANGAQTIVDMSVNYRVDALTFSLFGRNLTDEDGYT
;
A
#
# COMPACT_ATOMS: atom_id res chain seq x y z
N ASP A 1 14.34 4.73 22.61
CA ASP A 1 13.85 5.78 23.54
C ASP A 1 13.34 6.96 22.72
N GLU A 2 12.05 7.00 22.45
CA GLU A 2 11.44 8.15 21.79
C GLU A 2 11.13 9.21 22.86
N LYS A 3 11.81 10.36 22.80
CA LYS A 3 11.51 11.51 23.64
C LYS A 3 10.59 12.44 22.85
N ILE A 4 9.33 12.51 23.20
CA ILE A 4 8.44 13.52 22.64
C ILE A 4 8.66 14.81 23.44
N SER A 5 9.23 15.81 22.80
CA SER A 5 9.26 17.18 23.33
C SER A 5 8.11 17.97 22.68
N ARG A 6 7.17 18.48 23.47
CA ARG A 6 6.12 19.37 23.01
C ARG A 6 6.49 20.82 23.32
N GLN A 7 6.33 21.71 22.34
CA GLN A 7 6.34 23.16 22.58
C GLN A 7 4.93 23.64 22.90
N ILE A 8 4.73 24.17 24.09
CA ILE A 8 3.51 24.88 24.46
C ILE A 8 3.86 26.36 24.51
N GLY A 9 3.24 27.20 23.68
CA GLY A 9 3.48 28.65 23.66
C GLY A 9 4.90 29.06 23.27
N GLY A 10 5.61 28.26 22.44
CA GLY A 10 6.95 28.57 21.94
C GLY A 10 8.10 28.24 22.89
N GLN A 11 7.84 27.71 24.07
CA GLN A 11 8.84 27.20 24.99
C GLN A 11 8.83 25.65 25.00
N ALA A 12 10.02 25.05 25.03
CA ALA A 12 10.15 23.61 25.23
C ALA A 12 9.64 23.24 26.64
N ASP A 13 8.69 22.32 26.73
CA ASP A 13 8.27 21.77 28.02
C ASP A 13 9.39 20.86 28.53
N THR A 14 10.11 21.33 29.55
CA THR A 14 11.16 20.59 30.26
C THR A 14 10.64 19.88 31.49
N SER A 15 9.32 19.70 31.60
CA SER A 15 8.69 19.03 32.74
C SER A 15 9.30 17.64 32.97
N PRO A 16 9.77 17.33 34.18
CA PRO A 16 10.39 16.04 34.48
C PRO A 16 9.41 14.84 34.43
N ASN A 17 8.11 15.11 34.27
CA ASN A 17 7.05 14.12 34.30
C ASN A 17 6.50 13.76 32.89
N PHE A 18 7.23 14.04 31.82
CA PHE A 18 6.82 13.58 30.50
C PHE A 18 6.81 12.05 30.47
N PRO A 19 5.72 11.39 30.04
CA PRO A 19 5.63 9.95 30.02
C PRO A 19 6.73 9.37 29.09
N LYS A 20 7.35 8.30 29.57
CA LYS A 20 8.28 7.50 28.79
C LYS A 20 7.67 6.12 28.65
N ALA A 21 7.63 5.61 27.45
CA ALA A 21 7.27 4.24 27.18
C ALA A 21 8.39 3.56 26.39
N LYS A 22 8.52 2.25 26.56
CA LYS A 22 9.45 1.42 25.81
C LYS A 22 8.68 0.19 25.33
N TRP A 23 8.82 -0.09 24.06
CA TRP A 23 8.21 -1.26 23.45
C TRP A 23 9.28 -2.12 22.79
N ASP A 24 9.18 -3.41 22.97
CA ASP A 24 9.97 -4.42 22.30
C ASP A 24 9.08 -5.61 21.95
N LYS A 25 9.33 -6.22 20.81
CA LYS A 25 8.64 -7.40 20.31
C LYS A 25 9.62 -8.33 19.63
N PHE A 26 9.44 -9.63 19.80
CA PHE A 26 10.19 -10.63 19.05
C PHE A 26 9.59 -10.80 17.65
N THR A 27 10.41 -10.57 16.61
CA THR A 27 9.99 -10.58 15.20
C THR A 27 10.76 -11.63 14.41
N PRO A 28 10.38 -12.93 14.55
CA PRO A 28 11.03 -14.02 13.85
C PRO A 28 10.69 -14.00 12.36
N LYS A 29 11.63 -14.51 11.55
CA LYS A 29 11.40 -14.80 10.14
C LYS A 29 12.01 -16.16 9.80
N LEU A 30 11.20 -17.03 9.18
CA LEU A 30 11.61 -18.30 8.61
C LEU A 30 11.30 -18.30 7.11
N GLY A 31 12.26 -18.63 6.27
CA GLY A 31 12.08 -18.74 4.83
C GLY A 31 12.67 -20.04 4.32
N LEU A 32 11.93 -20.70 3.45
CA LEU A 32 12.39 -21.87 2.69
C LEU A 32 12.36 -21.56 1.20
N ARG A 33 13.36 -22.00 0.47
CA ARG A 33 13.42 -21.93 -0.99
C ARG A 33 13.79 -23.31 -1.50
N TYR A 34 13.10 -23.73 -2.55
CA TYR A 34 13.37 -24.98 -3.21
C TYR A 34 13.49 -24.76 -4.71
N GLN A 35 14.68 -25.01 -5.24
CA GLN A 35 14.93 -24.98 -6.68
C GLN A 35 14.44 -26.28 -7.28
N TYR A 36 13.28 -26.25 -7.94
CA TYR A 36 12.67 -27.42 -8.55
C TYR A 36 13.36 -27.83 -9.85
N THR A 37 13.68 -26.85 -10.70
CA THR A 37 14.52 -26.98 -11.90
C THR A 37 15.49 -25.79 -11.97
N GLU A 38 16.37 -25.72 -12.98
CA GLU A 38 17.22 -24.56 -13.20
C GLU A 38 16.38 -23.27 -13.39
N ASP A 39 15.20 -23.42 -13.99
CA ASP A 39 14.31 -22.31 -14.37
C ASP A 39 13.11 -22.10 -13.43
N MET A 40 12.95 -22.93 -12.38
CA MET A 40 11.79 -22.86 -11.50
C MET A 40 12.18 -22.97 -10.03
N MET A 41 11.79 -22.00 -9.24
CA MET A 41 11.96 -21.96 -7.79
C MET A 41 10.62 -21.69 -7.11
N VAL A 42 10.35 -22.44 -6.04
CA VAL A 42 9.24 -22.15 -5.11
C VAL A 42 9.81 -21.69 -3.77
N PHE A 43 9.07 -20.84 -3.08
CA PHE A 43 9.46 -20.37 -1.77
C PHE A 43 8.25 -20.24 -0.84
N GLY A 44 8.53 -20.32 0.46
CA GLY A 44 7.58 -20.02 1.52
C GLY A 44 8.24 -19.20 2.60
N THR A 45 7.52 -18.25 3.17
CA THR A 45 7.99 -17.38 4.25
C THR A 45 6.94 -17.30 5.34
N LEU A 46 7.39 -17.43 6.58
CA LEU A 46 6.64 -17.11 7.79
C LEU A 46 7.37 -15.97 8.49
N SER A 47 6.69 -14.89 8.81
CA SER A 47 7.33 -13.77 9.49
C SER A 47 6.36 -13.03 10.39
N ARG A 48 6.89 -12.47 11.46
CA ARG A 48 6.20 -11.50 12.32
C ARG A 48 6.88 -10.16 12.21
N GLY A 49 6.11 -9.12 11.95
CA GLY A 49 6.49 -7.73 12.03
C GLY A 49 5.83 -7.04 13.21
N PHE A 50 6.33 -5.86 13.58
CA PHE A 50 5.63 -5.01 14.53
C PHE A 50 5.87 -3.53 14.19
N ARG A 51 4.91 -2.70 14.58
CA ARG A 51 5.02 -1.25 14.63
C ARG A 51 4.97 -0.84 16.09
N SER A 52 5.91 -0.01 16.54
CA SER A 52 5.95 0.41 17.94
C SER A 52 4.70 1.19 18.34
N GLY A 53 4.33 1.12 19.59
CA GLY A 53 3.42 2.07 20.21
C GLY A 53 4.00 3.48 20.19
N GLY A 54 3.22 4.43 20.65
CA GLY A 54 3.60 5.84 20.67
C GLY A 54 2.64 6.68 21.52
N PHE A 55 2.73 8.00 21.34
CA PHE A 55 1.88 8.97 22.03
C PHE A 55 1.15 9.86 21.02
N ASN A 56 -0.08 10.20 21.31
CA ASN A 56 -0.90 11.05 20.47
C ASN A 56 -0.50 12.54 20.61
N GLY A 57 0.36 13.04 19.72
CA GLY A 57 0.86 14.42 19.78
C GLY A 57 -0.09 15.48 19.20
N ARG A 58 -1.18 15.08 18.52
CA ARG A 58 -2.13 15.99 17.82
C ARG A 58 -3.50 16.06 18.49
N VAL A 59 -3.57 15.67 19.75
CA VAL A 59 -4.81 15.77 20.53
C VAL A 59 -5.05 17.23 20.93
N GLY A 60 -6.10 17.84 20.45
CA GLY A 60 -6.52 19.18 20.85
C GLY A 60 -7.14 19.24 22.27
N GLY A 61 -7.18 18.12 22.97
CA GLY A 61 -7.98 17.93 24.19
C GLY A 61 -7.24 18.03 25.52
N GLY A 62 -5.96 18.33 25.52
CA GLY A 62 -5.23 18.54 26.79
C GLY A 62 -4.09 17.54 27.03
N LEU A 63 -3.39 17.76 28.15
CA LEU A 63 -2.16 17.02 28.51
C LEU A 63 -2.44 15.55 28.82
N GLU A 64 -3.58 15.23 29.44
CA GLU A 64 -3.94 13.88 29.86
C GLU A 64 -4.04 12.94 28.66
N GLU A 65 -4.76 13.33 27.60
CA GLU A 65 -4.92 12.52 26.40
C GLU A 65 -3.61 12.39 25.59
N ALA A 66 -2.77 13.46 25.59
CA ALA A 66 -1.46 13.45 24.95
C ALA A 66 -0.43 12.56 25.67
N THR A 67 -0.67 12.21 26.92
CA THR A 67 0.24 11.41 27.75
C THR A 67 -0.14 9.93 27.85
N GLN A 68 -1.32 9.55 27.30
CA GLN A 68 -1.73 8.16 27.18
C GLN A 68 -1.02 7.52 25.98
N PRO A 69 -0.22 6.46 26.16
CA PRO A 69 0.37 5.75 25.05
C PRO A 69 -0.66 4.87 24.35
N TYR A 70 -0.49 4.67 23.06
CA TYR A 70 -1.11 3.55 22.33
C TYR A 70 -0.11 2.41 22.19
N ASP A 71 -0.60 1.18 22.10
CA ASP A 71 0.18 -0.04 22.12
C ASP A 71 0.79 -0.38 20.75
N PRO A 72 1.81 -1.27 20.70
CA PRO A 72 2.35 -1.77 19.44
C PRO A 72 1.34 -2.61 18.68
N GLU A 73 1.32 -2.44 17.37
CA GLU A 73 0.67 -3.31 16.40
C GLU A 73 1.60 -4.47 16.04
N THR A 74 1.07 -5.67 15.85
CA THR A 74 1.82 -6.81 15.29
C THR A 74 1.15 -7.34 14.04
N VAL A 75 1.95 -7.92 13.13
CA VAL A 75 1.47 -8.59 11.93
C VAL A 75 2.18 -9.92 11.75
N ASP A 76 1.40 -10.99 11.64
CA ASP A 76 1.87 -12.30 11.23
C ASP A 76 1.61 -12.48 9.74
N ASN A 77 2.64 -12.81 8.97
CA ASN A 77 2.57 -13.02 7.53
C ASN A 77 2.99 -14.43 7.15
N VAL A 78 2.16 -15.06 6.33
CA VAL A 78 2.46 -16.31 5.62
C VAL A 78 2.45 -15.99 4.13
N GLU A 79 3.52 -16.29 3.43
CA GLU A 79 3.64 -16.09 2.00
C GLU A 79 4.16 -17.36 1.33
N PHE A 80 3.58 -17.68 0.17
CA PHE A 80 4.05 -18.75 -0.69
C PHE A 80 4.12 -18.22 -2.13
N GLY A 81 5.19 -18.56 -2.86
CA GLY A 81 5.34 -18.08 -4.22
C GLY A 81 6.18 -18.99 -5.11
N ILE A 82 6.11 -18.66 -6.40
CA ILE A 82 6.86 -19.30 -7.47
C ILE A 82 7.56 -18.23 -8.31
N LYS A 83 8.79 -18.52 -8.71
CA LYS A 83 9.53 -17.76 -9.73
C LYS A 83 9.94 -18.73 -10.82
N SER A 84 9.61 -18.38 -12.07
CA SER A 84 9.83 -19.30 -13.17
C SER A 84 10.19 -18.59 -14.47
N GLU A 85 11.03 -19.25 -15.25
CA GLU A 85 11.44 -18.83 -16.60
C GLU A 85 11.09 -19.94 -17.59
N TRP A 86 10.62 -19.55 -18.76
CA TRP A 86 10.08 -20.47 -19.77
C TRP A 86 10.54 -20.05 -21.18
N LEU A 87 10.53 -20.99 -22.12
CA LEU A 87 10.81 -20.74 -23.52
C LEU A 87 12.20 -20.08 -23.74
N ASP A 88 13.26 -20.68 -23.17
CA ASP A 88 14.62 -20.15 -23.23
C ASP A 88 14.70 -18.71 -22.70
N ASN A 89 14.13 -18.46 -21.52
CA ASN A 89 14.06 -17.17 -20.82
C ASN A 89 13.26 -16.08 -21.56
N ARG A 90 12.46 -16.44 -22.56
CA ARG A 90 11.57 -15.50 -23.25
C ARG A 90 10.35 -15.14 -22.41
N VAL A 91 9.96 -15.96 -21.46
CA VAL A 91 8.85 -15.69 -20.54
C VAL A 91 9.32 -15.88 -19.12
N ARG A 92 9.14 -14.85 -18.30
CA ARG A 92 9.32 -14.92 -16.83
C ARG A 92 7.98 -14.70 -16.17
N LEU A 93 7.59 -15.64 -15.30
CA LEU A 93 6.37 -15.57 -14.49
C LEU A 93 6.74 -15.72 -13.02
N ASN A 94 6.42 -14.71 -12.24
CA ASN A 94 6.48 -14.74 -10.79
C ASN A 94 5.06 -14.62 -10.25
N ALA A 95 4.71 -15.43 -9.24
CA ALA A 95 3.45 -15.31 -8.54
C ALA A 95 3.67 -15.56 -7.05
N SER A 96 2.97 -14.82 -6.20
CA SER A 96 2.93 -15.06 -4.76
C SER A 96 1.53 -14.85 -4.21
N ALA A 97 1.16 -15.68 -3.24
CA ALA A 97 -0.03 -15.52 -2.43
C ALA A 97 0.38 -15.33 -0.98
N PHE A 98 -0.33 -14.46 -0.27
CA PHE A 98 -0.02 -14.16 1.12
C PHE A 98 -1.28 -14.04 1.97
N LEU A 99 -1.09 -14.28 3.26
CA LEU A 99 -2.07 -14.05 4.32
C LEU A 99 -1.37 -13.28 5.44
N MET A 100 -1.90 -12.10 5.78
CA MET A 100 -1.46 -11.28 6.89
C MET A 100 -2.56 -11.18 7.94
N LYS A 101 -2.21 -11.38 9.21
CA LYS A 101 -3.10 -11.13 10.35
C LYS A 101 -2.51 -10.05 11.24
N PHE A 102 -3.28 -8.99 11.42
CA PHE A 102 -2.95 -7.86 12.27
C PHE A 102 -3.64 -8.01 13.62
N ASP A 103 -2.87 -7.78 14.68
CA ASP A 103 -3.33 -7.73 16.06
C ASP A 103 -2.97 -6.35 16.64
N GLU A 104 -3.90 -5.74 17.39
CA GLU A 104 -3.78 -4.39 17.92
C GLU A 104 -3.47 -3.35 16.83
N LYS A 105 -4.11 -3.48 15.67
CA LYS A 105 -3.88 -2.63 14.51
C LYS A 105 -4.11 -1.16 14.86
N GLN A 106 -3.10 -0.34 14.57
CA GLN A 106 -3.13 1.10 14.81
C GLN A 106 -3.91 1.81 13.71
N GLU A 107 -5.03 2.45 14.07
CA GLU A 107 -5.81 3.27 13.17
C GLU A 107 -5.79 4.74 13.58
N GLU A 108 -5.63 5.61 12.59
CA GLU A 108 -5.71 7.05 12.76
C GLU A 108 -7.16 7.51 12.58
N LEU A 109 -7.75 8.04 13.64
CA LEU A 109 -9.11 8.54 13.66
C LEU A 109 -9.15 10.08 13.70
N LYS A 110 -10.07 10.67 12.95
CA LYS A 110 -10.42 12.08 13.03
C LYS A 110 -11.69 12.23 13.86
N LEU A 111 -11.56 12.65 15.09
CA LEU A 111 -12.69 12.78 16.01
C LEU A 111 -13.08 14.25 16.19
N PRO A 112 -14.37 14.57 16.39
CA PRO A 112 -14.80 15.90 16.79
C PRO A 112 -14.12 16.35 18.09
N ASN A 113 -13.75 17.64 18.13
CA ASN A 113 -13.14 18.24 19.32
C ASN A 113 -13.70 19.64 19.52
N SER A 114 -14.67 19.78 20.41
CA SER A 114 -15.32 21.08 20.71
C SER A 114 -14.42 22.12 21.37
N GLY A 115 -13.27 21.70 21.91
CA GLY A 115 -12.29 22.59 22.55
C GLY A 115 -11.08 22.96 21.66
N GLY A 116 -10.98 22.42 20.46
CA GLY A 116 -9.84 22.64 19.54
C GLY A 116 -10.09 23.76 18.54
N ALA A 117 -9.03 24.46 18.13
CA ALA A 117 -9.10 25.55 17.14
C ALA A 117 -9.65 25.10 15.76
N THR A 118 -9.55 23.82 15.42
CA THR A 118 -10.02 23.22 14.16
C THR A 118 -11.34 22.47 14.30
N GLY A 119 -11.91 22.37 15.50
CA GLY A 119 -13.09 21.54 15.78
C GLY A 119 -12.86 20.03 15.65
N GLN A 120 -11.65 19.59 15.39
CA GLN A 120 -11.27 18.18 15.22
C GLN A 120 -9.96 17.85 15.93
N LYS A 121 -9.80 16.61 16.32
CA LYS A 121 -8.54 16.02 16.81
C LYS A 121 -8.20 14.77 16.01
N THR A 122 -6.93 14.49 15.87
CA THR A 122 -6.44 13.25 15.25
C THR A 122 -5.80 12.41 16.33
N VAL A 123 -6.29 11.17 16.47
CA VAL A 123 -5.78 10.20 17.45
C VAL A 123 -5.44 8.89 16.76
N VAL A 124 -4.39 8.23 17.23
CA VAL A 124 -4.09 6.84 16.89
C VAL A 124 -4.60 5.97 18.03
N VAL A 125 -5.32 4.94 17.69
CA VAL A 125 -5.87 3.96 18.63
C VAL A 125 -5.56 2.54 18.17
N ASN A 126 -5.42 1.61 19.12
CA ASN A 126 -5.37 0.18 18.83
C ASN A 126 -6.83 -0.34 18.87
N ALA A 127 -7.51 -0.19 17.76
CA ALA A 127 -8.96 -0.43 17.68
C ALA A 127 -9.33 -1.59 16.77
N ALA A 128 -8.36 -2.16 16.03
CA ALA A 128 -8.66 -3.10 14.97
C ALA A 128 -7.83 -4.38 15.05
N GLU A 129 -8.50 -5.48 14.72
CA GLU A 129 -7.89 -6.72 14.25
C GLU A 129 -8.25 -6.87 12.78
N ALA A 130 -7.36 -7.42 11.97
CA ALA A 130 -7.58 -7.46 10.53
C ALA A 130 -6.88 -8.65 9.86
N THR A 131 -7.55 -9.17 8.85
CA THR A 131 -7.00 -10.20 7.97
C THR A 131 -6.90 -9.66 6.56
N ILE A 132 -5.72 -9.79 5.95
CA ILE A 132 -5.48 -9.41 4.56
C ILE A 132 -4.98 -10.62 3.81
N THR A 133 -5.67 -10.97 2.71
CA THR A 133 -5.22 -11.97 1.76
C THR A 133 -4.92 -11.33 0.42
N GLY A 134 -3.94 -11.84 -0.29
CA GLY A 134 -3.61 -11.30 -1.60
C GLY A 134 -2.90 -12.27 -2.51
N LEU A 135 -2.98 -11.96 -3.80
CA LEU A 135 -2.27 -12.62 -4.88
C LEU A 135 -1.57 -11.55 -5.73
N GLU A 136 -0.28 -11.74 -5.95
CA GLU A 136 0.52 -10.91 -6.84
C GLU A 136 1.05 -11.75 -7.99
N VAL A 137 0.92 -11.24 -9.21
CA VAL A 137 1.42 -11.89 -10.43
C VAL A 137 2.22 -10.88 -11.23
N GLU A 138 3.43 -11.25 -11.60
CA GLU A 138 4.30 -10.51 -12.49
C GLU A 138 4.63 -11.38 -13.71
N LEU A 139 4.37 -10.86 -14.90
CA LEU A 139 4.68 -11.46 -16.19
C LEU A 139 5.60 -10.55 -17.00
N GLN A 140 6.67 -11.12 -17.56
CA GLN A 140 7.50 -10.51 -18.59
C GLN A 140 7.63 -11.47 -19.73
N ALA A 141 7.33 -11.05 -20.95
CA ALA A 141 7.31 -11.93 -22.10
C ALA A 141 7.87 -11.25 -23.37
N GLN A 142 8.91 -11.85 -23.95
CA GLN A 142 9.33 -11.60 -25.34
C GLN A 142 8.46 -12.49 -26.24
N VAL A 143 7.26 -11.99 -26.58
CA VAL A 143 6.24 -12.74 -27.33
C VAL A 143 6.72 -13.08 -28.74
N SER A 144 7.41 -12.12 -29.38
CA SER A 144 8.12 -12.28 -30.65
C SER A 144 9.39 -11.43 -30.64
N ASP A 145 10.20 -11.48 -31.68
CA ASP A 145 11.39 -10.62 -31.78
C ASP A 145 11.03 -9.13 -31.77
N ALA A 146 9.81 -8.80 -32.20
CA ALA A 146 9.28 -7.44 -32.24
C ALA A 146 8.44 -7.04 -31.04
N LEU A 147 7.83 -7.98 -30.29
CA LEU A 147 6.83 -7.71 -29.27
C LEU A 147 7.31 -8.14 -27.88
N TYR A 148 7.44 -7.18 -27.00
CA TYR A 148 7.68 -7.37 -25.57
C TYR A 148 6.46 -6.91 -24.76
N VAL A 149 6.04 -7.72 -23.80
CA VAL A 149 4.92 -7.44 -22.90
C VAL A 149 5.37 -7.60 -21.45
N ARG A 150 4.92 -6.71 -20.60
CA ARG A 150 5.03 -6.82 -19.14
C ARG A 150 3.66 -6.57 -18.53
N ALA A 151 3.29 -7.40 -17.56
CA ALA A 151 2.05 -7.25 -16.81
C ALA A 151 2.31 -7.50 -15.33
N ASN A 152 1.71 -6.67 -14.47
CA ASN A 152 1.66 -6.85 -13.03
C ASN A 152 0.19 -6.78 -12.62
N VAL A 153 -0.26 -7.74 -11.81
CA VAL A 153 -1.62 -7.79 -11.27
C VAL A 153 -1.52 -8.06 -9.78
N GLY A 154 -2.19 -7.24 -8.99
CA GLY A 154 -2.42 -7.45 -7.56
C GLY A 154 -3.91 -7.64 -7.31
N LEU A 155 -4.24 -8.69 -6.59
CA LEU A 155 -5.57 -8.94 -6.04
C LEU A 155 -5.46 -8.89 -4.52
N LEU A 156 -6.32 -8.14 -3.87
CA LEU A 156 -6.31 -7.91 -2.44
C LEU A 156 -7.71 -8.10 -1.89
N ASP A 157 -7.80 -8.83 -0.80
CA ASP A 157 -8.98 -8.94 0.04
C ASP A 157 -8.56 -8.56 1.46
N ALA A 158 -9.04 -7.42 1.95
CA ALA A 158 -8.64 -6.83 3.21
C ALA A 158 -9.88 -6.55 4.07
N GLU A 159 -10.02 -7.30 5.16
CA GLU A 159 -11.16 -7.23 6.04
C GLU A 159 -10.74 -6.90 7.48
N TYR A 160 -11.55 -6.11 8.17
CA TYR A 160 -11.46 -5.96 9.61
C TYR A 160 -12.18 -7.13 10.28
N ASP A 161 -11.46 -7.93 11.06
CA ASP A 161 -12.05 -8.92 11.96
C ASP A 161 -12.78 -8.21 13.12
N SER A 162 -12.26 -7.07 13.53
CA SER A 162 -12.86 -6.16 14.51
C SER A 162 -12.30 -4.76 14.34
N PHE A 163 -13.16 -3.73 14.35
CA PHE A 163 -12.75 -2.32 14.41
C PHE A 163 -13.71 -1.54 15.30
N LYS A 164 -13.37 -1.43 16.59
CA LYS A 164 -14.22 -0.82 17.61
C LYS A 164 -13.46 0.21 18.43
N TYR A 165 -14.08 1.36 18.63
CA TYR A 165 -13.51 2.41 19.47
C TYR A 165 -14.60 3.20 20.19
N THR A 166 -14.19 4.05 21.14
CA THR A 166 -15.11 4.98 21.81
C THR A 166 -14.98 6.35 21.17
N GLY A 167 -16.08 6.87 20.64
CA GLY A 167 -16.16 8.21 20.07
C GLY A 167 -15.93 9.31 21.11
N SER A 168 -15.72 10.55 20.65
CA SER A 168 -15.53 11.70 21.55
C SER A 168 -16.76 12.05 22.39
N ASP A 169 -17.92 11.55 22.02
CA ASP A 169 -19.19 11.66 22.75
C ASP A 169 -19.40 10.54 23.81
N GLY A 170 -18.41 9.63 23.95
CA GLY A 170 -18.46 8.49 24.85
C GLY A 170 -19.22 7.27 24.31
N ASN A 171 -19.77 7.35 23.09
CA ASN A 171 -20.48 6.23 22.49
C ASN A 171 -19.52 5.24 21.83
N ALA A 172 -19.89 3.95 21.87
CA ALA A 172 -19.16 2.92 21.12
C ALA A 172 -19.45 3.06 19.62
N VAL A 173 -18.40 2.99 18.83
CA VAL A 173 -18.44 2.98 17.35
C VAL A 173 -17.89 1.64 16.88
N ASP A 174 -18.57 1.01 15.93
CA ASP A 174 -18.16 -0.25 15.32
C ASP A 174 -18.05 -0.03 13.79
N LEU A 175 -16.84 -0.17 13.25
CA LEU A 175 -16.52 -0.06 11.82
C LEU A 175 -16.02 -1.39 11.26
N SER A 176 -16.30 -2.52 11.91
CA SER A 176 -15.80 -3.83 11.50
C SER A 176 -16.29 -4.28 10.11
N ASP A 177 -17.41 -3.72 9.64
CA ASP A 177 -18.00 -3.98 8.32
C ASP A 177 -17.53 -3.00 7.24
N ARG A 178 -16.51 -2.18 7.52
CA ARG A 178 -15.99 -1.19 6.57
C ARG A 178 -14.82 -1.73 5.79
N ASP A 179 -14.74 -1.32 4.52
CA ASP A 179 -13.59 -1.59 3.69
C ASP A 179 -12.34 -0.84 4.20
N PHE A 180 -11.20 -1.43 4.00
CA PHE A 180 -9.93 -0.75 4.29
C PHE A 180 -9.78 0.49 3.42
N ARG A 181 -9.39 1.60 4.05
CA ARG A 181 -9.04 2.80 3.30
C ARG A 181 -7.80 2.57 2.44
N ARG A 182 -7.83 3.09 1.20
CA ARG A 182 -6.72 3.03 0.23
C ARG A 182 -6.25 1.61 -0.08
N ALA A 183 -7.14 0.65 -0.04
CA ALA A 183 -6.90 -0.74 -0.35
C ALA A 183 -7.84 -1.21 -1.48
N PRO A 184 -7.54 -0.89 -2.74
CA PRO A 184 -8.31 -1.39 -3.85
C PRO A 184 -8.15 -2.90 -4.01
N ASP A 185 -9.24 -3.61 -4.28
CA ASP A 185 -9.25 -5.08 -4.43
C ASP A 185 -8.44 -5.54 -5.64
N VAL A 186 -8.30 -4.67 -6.65
CA VAL A 186 -7.59 -4.98 -7.89
C VAL A 186 -6.71 -3.83 -8.31
N THR A 187 -5.44 -4.14 -8.55
CA THR A 187 -4.48 -3.25 -9.21
C THR A 187 -3.89 -3.96 -10.41
N MET A 188 -3.73 -3.26 -11.53
CA MET A 188 -3.14 -3.83 -12.73
C MET A 188 -2.29 -2.80 -13.46
N ASN A 189 -1.17 -3.24 -14.00
CA ASN A 189 -0.37 -2.48 -14.94
C ASN A 189 0.08 -3.41 -16.07
N ILE A 190 -0.22 -3.04 -17.31
CA ILE A 190 0.20 -3.76 -18.50
C ILE A 190 0.93 -2.79 -19.42
N ASP A 191 2.15 -3.15 -19.80
CA ASP A 191 2.97 -2.45 -20.79
C ASP A 191 3.20 -3.36 -21.99
N ALA A 192 3.10 -2.84 -23.20
CA ALA A 192 3.48 -3.53 -24.42
C ALA A 192 4.33 -2.62 -25.29
N THR A 193 5.42 -3.16 -25.83
CA THR A 193 6.28 -2.47 -26.78
C THR A 193 6.40 -3.33 -28.04
N TYR A 194 6.06 -2.74 -29.17
CA TYR A 194 6.24 -3.36 -30.49
C TYR A 194 7.25 -2.54 -31.30
N SER A 195 8.31 -3.19 -31.75
CA SER A 195 9.40 -2.55 -32.50
C SER A 195 9.59 -3.18 -33.89
N TRP A 196 10.05 -2.37 -34.84
CA TRP A 196 10.35 -2.81 -36.21
C TRP A 196 11.39 -1.90 -36.83
N ASP A 197 12.11 -2.43 -37.82
CA ASP A 197 13.03 -1.64 -38.63
C ASP A 197 12.27 -0.75 -39.60
N LEU A 198 12.69 0.50 -39.75
CA LEU A 198 12.09 1.49 -40.64
C LEU A 198 13.16 2.41 -41.24
N GLY A 199 13.38 2.36 -42.57
CA GLY A 199 14.15 3.34 -43.29
C GLY A 199 15.59 3.56 -42.78
N GLY A 200 16.27 2.48 -42.36
CA GLY A 200 17.64 2.53 -41.82
C GLY A 200 17.72 2.90 -40.32
N GLY A 201 16.58 3.06 -39.67
CA GLY A 201 16.44 3.25 -38.24
C GLY A 201 15.50 2.22 -37.59
N GLU A 202 15.23 2.38 -36.32
CA GLU A 202 14.31 1.56 -35.52
C GLU A 202 13.10 2.39 -35.12
N ALA A 203 11.90 1.88 -35.36
CA ALA A 203 10.64 2.45 -34.86
C ALA A 203 10.06 1.54 -33.82
N TRP A 204 9.39 2.13 -32.81
CA TRP A 204 8.60 1.35 -31.82
C TRP A 204 7.41 2.15 -31.33
N VAL A 205 6.38 1.40 -30.99
CA VAL A 205 5.20 1.88 -30.27
C VAL A 205 5.20 1.25 -28.90
N ARG A 206 4.96 2.05 -27.87
CA ARG A 206 4.73 1.59 -26.51
C ARG A 206 3.34 2.04 -26.06
N GLY A 207 2.56 1.11 -25.55
CA GLY A 207 1.31 1.36 -24.85
C GLY A 207 1.39 0.89 -23.41
N SER A 208 0.75 1.59 -22.50
CA SER A 208 0.53 1.14 -21.11
C SER A 208 -0.90 1.36 -20.69
N VAL A 209 -1.40 0.41 -19.90
CA VAL A 209 -2.71 0.48 -19.26
C VAL A 209 -2.50 0.28 -17.76
N ARG A 210 -2.97 1.22 -16.96
CA ARG A 210 -3.01 1.11 -15.49
C ARG A 210 -4.45 1.09 -15.05
N TYR A 211 -4.79 0.10 -14.24
CA TYR A 211 -6.08 -0.02 -13.59
C TYR A 211 -5.92 0.02 -12.09
N LEU A 212 -6.74 0.81 -11.43
CA LEU A 212 -6.86 0.91 -9.99
C LEU A 212 -8.33 0.71 -9.63
N GLY A 213 -8.64 -0.29 -8.83
CA GLY A 213 -10.00 -0.58 -8.37
C GLY A 213 -10.57 0.54 -7.49
N LYS A 214 -11.90 0.55 -7.36
CA LYS A 214 -12.58 1.44 -6.42
C LYS A 214 -12.03 1.24 -5.01
N HIS A 215 -11.86 2.34 -4.27
CA HIS A 215 -11.44 2.29 -2.87
C HIS A 215 -11.91 3.55 -2.11
N PHE A 216 -12.04 3.42 -0.80
CA PHE A 216 -12.33 4.54 0.09
C PHE A 216 -11.04 5.20 0.58
N ILE A 217 -11.09 6.49 0.93
CA ILE A 217 -9.93 7.22 1.46
C ILE A 217 -10.01 7.47 2.97
N ASP A 218 -11.16 7.18 3.59
CA ASP A 218 -11.42 7.29 5.02
C ASP A 218 -11.92 5.96 5.61
N ASN A 219 -11.89 5.83 6.94
CA ASN A 219 -12.29 4.62 7.65
C ASN A 219 -13.80 4.45 7.72
N GLU A 220 -14.57 5.51 7.57
CA GLU A 220 -16.03 5.52 7.61
C GLU A 220 -16.64 5.07 6.29
N ASN A 221 -15.84 4.94 5.23
CA ASN A 221 -16.25 4.63 3.88
C ASN A 221 -17.27 5.65 3.33
N THR A 222 -16.97 6.93 3.52
CA THR A 222 -17.79 8.03 3.02
C THR A 222 -17.89 7.97 1.50
N THR A 223 -19.10 7.80 0.98
CA THR A 223 -19.33 7.58 -0.46
C THR A 223 -18.82 8.74 -1.31
N GLU A 224 -18.98 9.98 -0.82
CA GLU A 224 -18.54 11.20 -1.49
C GLU A 224 -17.01 11.34 -1.55
N LEU A 225 -16.31 10.59 -0.71
CA LEU A 225 -14.84 10.55 -0.66
C LEU A 225 -14.28 9.29 -1.30
N ALA A 226 -15.12 8.42 -1.86
CA ALA A 226 -14.65 7.21 -2.53
C ALA A 226 -14.01 7.57 -3.88
N ASN A 227 -12.85 7.00 -4.14
CA ASN A 227 -12.28 6.99 -5.48
C ASN A 227 -12.96 5.88 -6.30
N GLY A 228 -13.55 6.24 -7.45
CA GLY A 228 -14.04 5.27 -8.43
C GLY A 228 -12.90 4.41 -9.00
N ALA A 229 -13.26 3.33 -9.68
CA ALA A 229 -12.25 2.58 -10.43
C ALA A 229 -11.72 3.45 -11.58
N GLN A 230 -10.40 3.41 -11.80
CA GLN A 230 -9.70 4.25 -12.78
C GLN A 230 -8.94 3.38 -13.77
N THR A 231 -8.99 3.79 -15.05
CA THR A 231 -8.23 3.15 -16.12
C THR A 231 -7.46 4.22 -16.88
N ILE A 232 -6.16 4.29 -16.71
CA ILE A 232 -5.30 5.26 -17.37
C ILE A 232 -4.55 4.57 -18.51
N VAL A 233 -4.67 5.12 -19.71
CA VAL A 233 -3.97 4.65 -20.90
C VAL A 233 -2.96 5.70 -21.37
N ASP A 234 -1.71 5.27 -21.50
CA ASP A 234 -0.64 6.08 -22.08
C ASP A 234 -0.12 5.41 -23.37
N MET A 235 0.32 6.20 -24.33
CA MET A 235 0.89 5.68 -25.57
C MET A 235 2.05 6.55 -26.05
N SER A 236 3.06 5.94 -26.66
CA SER A 236 4.11 6.66 -27.39
C SER A 236 4.47 5.97 -28.70
N VAL A 237 4.83 6.78 -29.69
CA VAL A 237 5.42 6.36 -30.96
C VAL A 237 6.79 6.99 -31.06
N ASN A 238 7.78 6.18 -31.38
CA ASN A 238 9.18 6.59 -31.36
C ASN A 238 9.88 6.13 -32.64
N TYR A 239 10.84 6.90 -33.08
CA TYR A 239 11.71 6.55 -34.20
C TYR A 239 13.14 7.00 -33.91
N ARG A 240 14.08 6.07 -34.01
CA ARG A 240 15.51 6.31 -33.81
C ARG A 240 16.25 6.06 -35.11
N VAL A 241 17.02 7.03 -35.56
CA VAL A 241 17.94 6.94 -36.70
C VAL A 241 19.25 7.61 -36.32
N ASP A 242 20.36 6.91 -36.48
CA ASP A 242 21.68 7.33 -36.03
C ASP A 242 21.69 7.76 -34.56
N ALA A 243 22.07 8.99 -34.27
CA ALA A 243 22.11 9.57 -32.94
C ALA A 243 20.82 10.31 -32.54
N LEU A 244 19.81 10.34 -33.40
CA LEU A 244 18.57 11.10 -33.19
C LEU A 244 17.43 10.16 -32.83
N THR A 245 16.64 10.58 -31.82
CA THR A 245 15.37 9.91 -31.46
C THR A 245 14.25 10.94 -31.50
N PHE A 246 13.20 10.61 -32.23
CA PHE A 246 11.96 11.37 -32.29
C PHE A 246 10.89 10.64 -31.52
N SER A 247 10.14 11.35 -30.66
CA SER A 247 9.10 10.76 -29.85
C SER A 247 7.85 11.61 -29.85
N LEU A 248 6.72 10.97 -30.08
CA LEU A 248 5.38 11.53 -29.89
C LEU A 248 4.70 10.71 -28.80
N PHE A 249 4.11 11.36 -27.82
CA PHE A 249 3.43 10.66 -26.72
C PHE A 249 2.13 11.34 -26.32
N GLY A 250 1.18 10.53 -25.87
CA GLY A 250 -0.05 10.95 -25.17
C GLY A 250 -0.11 10.26 -23.81
N ARG A 251 -0.50 10.98 -22.81
CA ARG A 251 -0.74 10.47 -21.45
C ARG A 251 -2.19 10.66 -21.06
N ASN A 252 -2.70 9.73 -20.26
CA ASN A 252 -4.08 9.75 -19.82
C ASN A 252 -5.06 9.94 -21.00
N LEU A 253 -4.94 9.06 -22.02
CA LEU A 253 -5.77 9.10 -23.22
C LEU A 253 -7.25 8.76 -22.92
N THR A 254 -7.53 8.23 -21.78
CA THR A 254 -8.86 7.95 -21.25
C THR A 254 -9.53 9.14 -20.59
N ASP A 255 -8.78 10.25 -20.38
CA ASP A 255 -9.25 11.47 -19.71
C ASP A 255 -9.83 11.18 -18.30
N GLU A 256 -9.14 10.28 -17.57
CA GLU A 256 -9.53 9.90 -16.20
C GLU A 256 -9.22 11.03 -15.22
N ASP A 257 -10.23 11.42 -14.46
CA ASP A 257 -10.07 12.34 -13.32
C ASP A 257 -9.67 11.54 -12.08
N GLY A 258 -8.42 11.69 -11.62
CA GLY A 258 -7.93 11.06 -10.39
C GLY A 258 -7.81 12.08 -9.26
N TYR A 259 -8.47 11.82 -8.14
CA TYR A 259 -8.12 12.49 -6.88
C TYR A 259 -6.90 11.79 -6.28
N THR A 260 -5.79 12.51 -6.18
CA THR A 260 -4.55 12.03 -5.53
C THR A 260 -4.50 12.41 -4.06
#